data_7fc6681c2ac1deb5b48024bcd7ac54f0
#
_entry.id   7fc6681c2ac1deb5b48024bcd7ac54f0
#
_cell.length_a   1.000
_cell.length_b   1.000
_cell.length_c   1.000
_cell.angle_alpha   90.00
_cell.angle_beta   90.00
_cell.angle_gamma   90.00
#
_symmetry.space_group_name_H-M   'P 1'
#
loop_
_entity.id
_entity.type
_entity.pdbx_description
1 polymer ?
#
loop_
_entity_poly.entity_id
_entity_poly.type
_entity_poly.pdbx_seq_one_letter_code
_entity_poly.pdbx_strand_id
1 'polypeptide(L)'
;MKTSVSILLALVVFATTTAAKPVPDVTAVAAGNTKFALKLYDQLNDEKGNLFLSPYSISTALAMTYAGARGETETEMAKALQFPSFPDKKGGPLGSERLHAGFSGLKLGLREAQKKGDVQLSIANALWPQKNYAFRLEYLNLIERDYDSVGRPLDYSNGEKARGIINRWVEQETKEKIKDLI
;
A
#
# COMPACT_ATOMS: atom_id res chain seq x y z
N MET A 1 70.54 27.50 -8.18
CA MET A 1 69.78 26.26 -8.38
C MET A 1 68.42 26.46 -7.69
N LYS A 2 67.35 26.68 -8.46
CA LYS A 2 65.98 26.81 -7.95
C LYS A 2 65.26 25.49 -8.24
N THR A 3 64.96 24.73 -7.24
CA THR A 3 64.18 23.48 -7.34
C THR A 3 62.69 23.81 -7.26
N SER A 4 61.99 23.68 -8.37
CA SER A 4 60.51 23.80 -8.43
C SER A 4 59.89 22.47 -7.95
N VAL A 5 59.14 22.54 -6.87
CA VAL A 5 58.33 21.43 -6.39
C VAL A 5 56.94 21.53 -7.04
N SER A 6 56.61 20.64 -7.98
CA SER A 6 55.30 20.53 -8.55
C SER A 6 54.41 19.68 -7.65
N ILE A 7 53.40 20.32 -7.03
CA ILE A 7 52.35 19.62 -6.24
C ILE A 7 51.28 19.15 -7.24
N LEU A 8 51.21 17.82 -7.43
CA LEU A 8 50.16 17.18 -8.20
C LEU A 8 48.93 17.00 -7.32
N LEU A 9 47.92 17.84 -7.54
CA LEU A 9 46.62 17.76 -6.82
C LEU A 9 45.78 16.68 -7.47
N ALA A 10 45.70 15.48 -6.87
CA ALA A 10 44.82 14.41 -7.33
C ALA A 10 43.39 14.70 -6.90
N LEU A 11 42.53 15.06 -7.86
CA LEU A 11 41.09 15.26 -7.65
C LEU A 11 40.43 13.88 -7.60
N VAL A 12 40.11 13.39 -6.40
CA VAL A 12 39.32 12.18 -6.22
C VAL A 12 37.85 12.54 -6.40
N VAL A 13 37.30 12.25 -7.59
CA VAL A 13 35.87 12.38 -7.86
C VAL A 13 35.16 11.18 -7.22
N PHE A 14 34.52 11.38 -6.08
CA PHE A 14 33.57 10.42 -5.54
C PHE A 14 32.32 10.41 -6.41
N ALA A 15 32.21 9.48 -7.32
CA ALA A 15 30.96 9.18 -8.01
C ALA A 15 29.97 8.58 -7.00
N THR A 16 29.10 9.41 -6.43
CA THR A 16 27.93 8.93 -5.70
C THR A 16 26.99 8.30 -6.70
N THR A 17 27.04 6.99 -6.84
CA THR A 17 26.01 6.22 -7.54
C THR A 17 24.72 6.32 -6.71
N THR A 18 23.87 7.27 -7.04
CA THR A 18 22.48 7.26 -6.59
C THR A 18 21.84 6.01 -7.18
N ALA A 19 21.64 4.98 -6.35
CA ALA A 19 20.88 3.82 -6.74
C ALA A 19 19.50 4.32 -7.21
N ALA A 20 19.19 4.13 -8.49
CA ALA A 20 17.88 4.47 -9.03
C ALA A 20 16.81 3.74 -8.18
N LYS A 21 15.81 4.48 -7.69
CA LYS A 21 14.68 3.86 -7.00
C LYS A 21 14.07 2.83 -7.95
N PRO A 22 13.82 1.58 -7.49
CA PRO A 22 13.22 0.57 -8.34
C PRO A 22 11.90 1.12 -8.91
N VAL A 23 11.74 0.98 -10.23
CA VAL A 23 10.48 1.35 -10.88
C VAL A 23 9.39 0.46 -10.30
N PRO A 24 8.28 1.02 -9.80
CA PRO A 24 7.21 0.23 -9.22
C PRO A 24 6.68 -0.79 -10.23
N ASP A 25 6.52 -2.05 -9.81
CA ASP A 25 5.99 -3.12 -10.66
C ASP A 25 4.47 -3.01 -10.82
N VAL A 26 4.01 -1.85 -11.24
CA VAL A 26 2.59 -1.49 -11.38
C VAL A 26 1.86 -2.48 -12.26
N THR A 27 2.45 -2.88 -13.39
CA THR A 27 1.83 -3.83 -14.32
C THR A 27 1.62 -5.20 -13.69
N ALA A 28 2.60 -5.71 -12.95
CA ALA A 28 2.48 -7.00 -12.28
C ALA A 28 1.42 -6.98 -11.17
N VAL A 29 1.38 -5.91 -10.39
CA VAL A 29 0.36 -5.73 -9.33
C VAL A 29 -1.02 -5.55 -9.93
N ALA A 30 -1.17 -4.80 -11.02
CA ALA A 30 -2.44 -4.65 -11.74
C ALA A 30 -2.94 -5.99 -12.28
N ALA A 31 -2.05 -6.80 -12.88
CA ALA A 31 -2.41 -8.13 -13.38
C ALA A 31 -2.84 -9.08 -12.24
N GLY A 32 -2.14 -9.05 -11.10
CA GLY A 32 -2.52 -9.80 -9.90
C GLY A 32 -3.90 -9.38 -9.38
N ASN A 33 -4.13 -8.08 -9.29
CA ASN A 33 -5.42 -7.52 -8.86
C ASN A 33 -6.57 -7.90 -9.80
N THR A 34 -6.34 -7.93 -11.11
CA THR A 34 -7.33 -8.41 -12.09
C THR A 34 -7.67 -9.89 -11.88
N LYS A 35 -6.65 -10.74 -11.64
CA LYS A 35 -6.89 -12.16 -11.34
C LYS A 35 -7.68 -12.34 -10.04
N PHE A 36 -7.34 -11.57 -9.00
CA PHE A 36 -8.07 -11.57 -7.74
C PHE A 36 -9.53 -11.14 -7.96
N ALA A 37 -9.75 -10.06 -8.73
CA ALA A 37 -11.09 -9.55 -9.03
C ALA A 37 -11.98 -10.60 -9.72
N LEU A 38 -11.45 -11.31 -10.71
CA LEU A 38 -12.16 -12.36 -11.42
C LEU A 38 -12.48 -13.55 -10.51
N LYS A 39 -11.52 -13.98 -9.69
CA LYS A 39 -11.77 -15.05 -8.71
C LYS A 39 -12.80 -14.67 -7.65
N LEU A 40 -12.73 -13.44 -7.15
CA LEU A 40 -13.69 -12.93 -6.18
C LEU A 40 -15.09 -12.87 -6.78
N TYR A 41 -15.20 -12.39 -8.01
CA TYR A 41 -16.47 -12.37 -8.73
C TYR A 41 -17.01 -13.78 -8.92
N ASP A 42 -16.18 -14.74 -9.33
CA ASP A 42 -16.55 -16.14 -9.53
C ASP A 42 -17.10 -16.81 -8.26
N GLN A 43 -16.57 -16.43 -7.09
CA GLN A 43 -17.06 -16.93 -5.80
C GLN A 43 -18.38 -16.28 -5.34
N LEU A 44 -18.71 -15.10 -5.85
CA LEU A 44 -19.86 -14.31 -5.39
C LEU A 44 -21.01 -14.26 -6.40
N ASN A 45 -20.79 -14.69 -7.65
CA ASN A 45 -21.76 -14.49 -8.72
C ASN A 45 -23.02 -15.40 -8.61
N ASP A 46 -22.97 -16.44 -7.79
CA ASP A 46 -24.10 -17.33 -7.53
C ASP A 46 -25.13 -16.73 -6.57
N GLU A 47 -24.78 -15.63 -5.90
CA GLU A 47 -25.69 -14.91 -5.02
C GLU A 47 -26.80 -14.22 -5.83
N LYS A 48 -28.04 -14.33 -5.35
CA LYS A 48 -29.18 -13.66 -6.01
C LYS A 48 -29.14 -12.15 -5.75
N GLY A 49 -29.29 -11.38 -6.80
CA GLY A 49 -29.41 -9.92 -6.71
C GLY A 49 -28.26 -9.19 -7.39
N ASN A 50 -28.15 -7.89 -7.11
CA ASN A 50 -27.10 -7.07 -7.67
C ASN A 50 -25.81 -7.23 -6.82
N LEU A 51 -24.71 -7.56 -7.47
CA LEU A 51 -23.41 -7.60 -6.86
C LEU A 51 -22.66 -6.27 -7.08
N PHE A 52 -22.33 -5.59 -6.00
CA PHE A 52 -21.52 -4.37 -6.03
C PHE A 52 -20.32 -4.51 -5.12
N LEU A 53 -19.11 -4.51 -5.67
CA LEU A 53 -17.86 -4.64 -4.94
C LEU A 53 -16.74 -3.89 -5.63
N SER A 54 -15.73 -3.50 -4.85
CA SER A 54 -14.49 -2.91 -5.36
C SER A 54 -13.31 -3.84 -5.05
N PRO A 55 -12.93 -4.72 -5.99
CA PRO A 55 -11.80 -5.64 -5.77
C PRO A 55 -10.49 -4.92 -5.50
N TYR A 56 -10.28 -3.76 -6.11
CA TYR A 56 -9.09 -2.94 -5.86
C TYR A 56 -9.04 -2.42 -4.42
N SER A 57 -10.16 -1.93 -3.88
CA SER A 57 -10.21 -1.45 -2.48
C SER A 57 -9.97 -2.60 -1.49
N ILE A 58 -10.59 -3.76 -1.74
CA ILE A 58 -10.40 -4.96 -0.93
C ILE A 58 -8.95 -5.42 -0.96
N SER A 59 -8.38 -5.56 -2.16
CA SER A 59 -6.99 -5.98 -2.35
C SER A 59 -6.01 -4.99 -1.69
N THR A 60 -6.26 -3.69 -1.79
CA THR A 60 -5.43 -2.65 -1.17
C THR A 60 -5.48 -2.73 0.37
N ALA A 61 -6.67 -2.88 0.95
CA ALA A 61 -6.83 -3.02 2.40
C ALA A 61 -6.11 -4.27 2.93
N LEU A 62 -6.26 -5.41 2.21
CA LEU A 62 -5.59 -6.65 2.57
C LEU A 62 -4.08 -6.61 2.29
N ALA A 63 -3.60 -5.82 1.33
CA ALA A 63 -2.17 -5.60 1.12
C ALA A 63 -1.53 -4.84 2.28
N MET A 64 -2.24 -3.90 2.91
CA MET A 64 -1.77 -3.26 4.16
C MET A 64 -1.61 -4.29 5.29
N THR A 65 -2.56 -5.23 5.43
CA THR A 65 -2.47 -6.31 6.41
C THR A 65 -1.32 -7.28 6.06
N TYR A 66 -1.17 -7.60 4.78
CA TYR A 66 -0.09 -8.45 4.26
C TYR A 66 1.31 -7.93 4.59
N ALA A 67 1.51 -6.61 4.63
CA ALA A 67 2.79 -6.02 5.04
C ALA A 67 3.25 -6.48 6.43
N GLY A 68 2.31 -6.83 7.32
CA GLY A 68 2.59 -7.40 8.63
C GLY A 68 2.65 -8.93 8.68
N ALA A 69 2.18 -9.63 7.65
CA ALA A 69 2.13 -11.10 7.62
C ALA A 69 3.52 -11.72 7.50
N ARG A 70 3.70 -12.93 8.07
CA ARG A 70 4.94 -13.69 7.99
C ARG A 70 4.64 -15.18 7.91
N GLY A 71 5.60 -15.93 7.32
CA GLY A 71 5.57 -17.39 7.27
C GLY A 71 4.38 -17.91 6.46
N GLU A 72 3.61 -18.83 7.04
CA GLU A 72 2.47 -19.45 6.37
C GLU A 72 1.37 -18.44 6.03
N THR A 73 1.04 -17.55 6.98
CA THR A 73 0.05 -16.48 6.76
C THR A 73 0.41 -15.60 5.56
N GLU A 74 1.69 -15.22 5.43
CA GLU A 74 2.18 -14.45 4.29
C GLU A 74 1.97 -15.21 2.97
N THR A 75 2.33 -16.50 2.95
CA THR A 75 2.21 -17.36 1.77
C THR A 75 0.75 -17.54 1.35
N GLU A 76 -0.14 -17.84 2.31
CA GLU A 76 -1.56 -18.03 2.07
C GLU A 76 -2.24 -16.75 1.58
N MET A 77 -1.95 -15.61 2.21
CA MET A 77 -2.46 -14.31 1.77
C MET A 77 -2.01 -13.97 0.35
N ALA A 78 -0.73 -14.15 0.03
CA ALA A 78 -0.21 -13.87 -1.31
C ALA A 78 -0.92 -14.74 -2.37
N LYS A 79 -1.16 -16.02 -2.08
CA LYS A 79 -1.87 -16.96 -2.96
C LYS A 79 -3.34 -16.58 -3.13
N ALA A 80 -4.04 -16.29 -2.05
CA ALA A 80 -5.46 -15.92 -2.08
C ALA A 80 -5.69 -14.62 -2.84
N LEU A 81 -4.87 -13.62 -2.58
CA LEU A 81 -4.96 -12.28 -3.16
C LEU A 81 -4.31 -12.16 -4.55
N GLN A 82 -3.73 -13.25 -5.06
CA GLN A 82 -3.04 -13.30 -6.34
C GLN A 82 -1.90 -12.29 -6.45
N PHE A 83 -1.22 -12.02 -5.35
CA PHE A 83 -0.07 -11.12 -5.35
C PHE A 83 1.06 -11.69 -6.19
N PRO A 84 1.68 -10.87 -7.05
CA PRO A 84 2.81 -11.32 -7.85
C PRO A 84 4.00 -11.67 -6.95
N SER A 85 4.69 -12.77 -7.30
CA SER A 85 5.95 -13.10 -6.67
C SER A 85 7.05 -12.24 -7.29
N PHE A 86 7.75 -11.51 -6.44
CA PHE A 86 8.94 -10.78 -6.84
C PHE A 86 10.15 -11.52 -6.28
N PRO A 87 11.09 -11.98 -7.11
CA PRO A 87 12.30 -12.64 -6.65
C PRO A 87 13.27 -11.62 -6.04
N ASP A 88 12.89 -11.09 -4.89
CA ASP A 88 13.77 -10.22 -4.12
C ASP A 88 14.78 -11.09 -3.38
N LYS A 89 16.06 -10.92 -3.71
CA LYS A 89 17.18 -11.60 -3.04
C LYS A 89 17.33 -11.24 -1.55
N LYS A 90 16.52 -10.27 -1.09
CA LYS A 90 16.44 -9.82 0.30
C LYS A 90 14.98 -9.89 0.71
N GLY A 91 14.55 -11.03 1.21
CA GLY A 91 13.28 -11.14 1.93
C GLY A 91 13.32 -10.16 3.10
N GLY A 92 12.86 -8.94 2.87
CA GLY A 92 12.74 -7.93 3.92
C GLY A 92 11.67 -8.35 4.93
N PRO A 93 11.72 -7.82 6.16
CA PRO A 93 10.79 -8.18 7.22
C PRO A 93 9.33 -7.74 6.97
N LEU A 94 9.04 -7.06 5.85
CA LEU A 94 7.74 -6.46 5.54
C LEU A 94 7.09 -6.99 4.25
N GLY A 95 7.41 -8.21 3.84
CA GLY A 95 6.99 -8.76 2.56
C GLY A 95 7.76 -8.12 1.39
N SER A 96 7.24 -8.23 0.16
CA SER A 96 7.92 -7.62 -0.98
C SER A 96 7.70 -6.12 -1.03
N GLU A 97 8.74 -5.32 -0.79
CA GLU A 97 8.69 -3.86 -0.98
C GLU A 97 8.23 -3.46 -2.38
N ARG A 98 8.54 -4.29 -3.39
CA ARG A 98 8.11 -4.10 -4.77
C ARG A 98 6.60 -4.20 -4.92
N LEU A 99 5.94 -5.10 -4.17
CA LEU A 99 4.48 -5.21 -4.15
C LEU A 99 3.84 -3.90 -3.66
N HIS A 100 4.30 -3.40 -2.51
CA HIS A 100 3.75 -2.18 -1.90
C HIS A 100 4.03 -0.94 -2.75
N ALA A 101 5.24 -0.83 -3.31
CA ALA A 101 5.56 0.21 -4.29
C ALA A 101 4.68 0.11 -5.55
N GLY A 102 4.33 -1.10 -6.01
CA GLY A 102 3.40 -1.33 -7.10
C GLY A 102 1.98 -0.83 -6.79
N PHE A 103 1.46 -1.08 -5.59
CA PHE A 103 0.19 -0.50 -5.14
C PHE A 103 0.24 1.03 -5.06
N SER A 104 1.33 1.59 -4.56
CA SER A 104 1.56 3.04 -4.55
C SER A 104 1.52 3.62 -5.98
N GLY A 105 2.18 2.95 -6.93
CA GLY A 105 2.16 3.33 -8.33
C GLY A 105 0.77 3.25 -8.98
N LEU A 106 -0.02 2.21 -8.68
CA LEU A 106 -1.42 2.12 -9.11
C LEU A 106 -2.27 3.26 -8.57
N LYS A 107 -2.14 3.57 -7.28
CA LYS A 107 -2.82 4.70 -6.65
C LYS A 107 -2.52 6.02 -7.35
N LEU A 108 -1.24 6.28 -7.65
CA LEU A 108 -0.82 7.49 -8.37
C LEU A 108 -1.40 7.52 -9.79
N GLY A 109 -1.39 6.40 -10.51
CA GLY A 109 -1.98 6.29 -11.84
C GLY A 109 -3.48 6.59 -11.86
N LEU A 110 -4.23 6.06 -10.87
CA LEU A 110 -5.66 6.34 -10.71
C LEU A 110 -5.93 7.82 -10.40
N ARG A 111 -5.12 8.45 -9.56
CA ARG A 111 -5.22 9.89 -9.27
C ARG A 111 -4.96 10.75 -10.52
N GLU A 112 -3.96 10.38 -11.31
CA GLU A 112 -3.67 11.11 -12.57
C GLU A 112 -4.78 10.91 -13.61
N ALA A 113 -5.34 9.71 -13.73
CA ALA A 113 -6.49 9.45 -14.60
C ALA A 113 -7.71 10.29 -14.18
N GLN A 114 -7.96 10.40 -12.87
CA GLN A 114 -9.04 11.22 -12.32
C GLN A 114 -8.88 12.71 -12.64
N LYS A 115 -7.65 13.25 -12.59
CA LYS A 115 -7.39 14.65 -12.93
C LYS A 115 -7.67 14.99 -14.40
N LYS A 116 -7.55 13.99 -15.27
CA LYS A 116 -7.74 14.14 -16.73
C LYS A 116 -9.15 13.91 -17.21
N GLY A 117 -10.03 13.37 -16.37
CA GLY A 117 -11.39 12.99 -16.74
C GLY A 117 -12.45 13.57 -15.82
N ASP A 118 -13.73 13.43 -16.21
CA ASP A 118 -14.88 13.89 -15.43
C ASP A 118 -15.34 12.86 -14.39
N VAL A 119 -14.47 11.87 -14.07
CA VAL A 119 -14.79 10.81 -13.11
C VAL A 119 -14.25 11.16 -11.73
N GLN A 120 -15.12 11.12 -10.72
CA GLN A 120 -14.73 11.21 -9.32
C GLN A 120 -14.57 9.80 -8.74
N LEU A 121 -13.36 9.45 -8.33
CA LEU A 121 -13.05 8.18 -7.66
C LEU A 121 -12.54 8.50 -6.26
N SER A 122 -13.31 8.13 -5.23
CA SER A 122 -12.88 8.25 -3.83
C SER A 122 -12.57 6.85 -3.30
N ILE A 123 -11.32 6.63 -2.90
CA ILE A 123 -10.87 5.36 -2.31
C ILE A 123 -10.43 5.69 -0.89
N ALA A 124 -11.13 5.12 0.09
CA ALA A 124 -10.88 5.37 1.50
C ALA A 124 -10.47 4.03 2.17
N ASN A 125 -9.18 3.86 2.35
CA ASN A 125 -8.61 2.76 3.13
C ASN A 125 -7.82 3.35 4.29
N ALA A 126 -8.03 2.85 5.50
CA ALA A 126 -7.28 3.30 6.66
C ALA A 126 -6.95 2.14 7.60
N LEU A 127 -5.78 2.23 8.21
CA LEU A 127 -5.40 1.41 9.34
C LEU A 127 -5.83 2.11 10.64
N TRP A 128 -6.53 1.40 11.50
CA TRP A 128 -6.95 1.88 12.80
C TRP A 128 -6.34 1.02 13.91
N PRO A 129 -5.07 1.25 14.27
CA PRO A 129 -4.40 0.42 15.27
C PRO A 129 -4.97 0.67 16.68
N GLN A 130 -4.96 -0.36 17.52
CA GLN A 130 -5.28 -0.21 18.94
C GLN A 130 -4.31 0.75 19.61
N LYS A 131 -4.83 1.73 20.34
CA LYS A 131 -4.04 2.65 21.17
C LYS A 131 -3.21 1.86 22.19
N ASN A 132 -1.98 2.29 22.40
CA ASN A 132 -1.01 1.67 23.30
C ASN A 132 -0.55 0.25 22.91
N TYR A 133 -0.89 -0.24 21.72
CA TYR A 133 -0.28 -1.44 21.16
C TYR A 133 1.02 -1.08 20.43
N ALA A 134 2.09 -1.82 20.71
CA ALA A 134 3.41 -1.55 20.12
C ALA A 134 3.51 -2.12 18.69
N PHE A 135 3.05 -1.37 17.71
CA PHE A 135 3.29 -1.69 16.31
C PHE A 135 4.76 -1.41 15.95
N ARG A 136 5.31 -2.22 15.04
CA ARG A 136 6.65 -1.98 14.51
C ARG A 136 6.66 -0.70 13.68
N LEU A 137 7.64 0.15 13.92
CA LEU A 137 7.75 1.45 13.26
C LEU A 137 7.90 1.30 11.73
N GLU A 138 8.66 0.29 11.29
CA GLU A 138 8.84 -0.01 9.87
C GLU A 138 7.52 -0.33 9.17
N TYR A 139 6.62 -1.05 9.86
CA TYR A 139 5.28 -1.36 9.35
C TYR A 139 4.45 -0.09 9.19
N LEU A 140 4.39 0.75 10.21
CA LEU A 140 3.64 2.01 10.16
C LEU A 140 4.17 2.95 9.07
N ASN A 141 5.49 3.06 8.94
CA ASN A 141 6.14 3.87 7.89
C ASN A 141 5.82 3.37 6.49
N LEU A 142 5.76 2.05 6.28
CA LEU A 142 5.38 1.46 5.00
C LEU A 142 3.91 1.80 4.66
N ILE A 143 3.00 1.63 5.62
CA ILE A 143 1.58 1.90 5.43
C ILE A 143 1.35 3.39 5.10
N GLU A 144 2.05 4.29 5.77
CA GLU A 144 1.95 5.71 5.49
C GLU A 144 2.52 6.06 4.10
N ARG A 145 3.73 5.57 3.78
CA ARG A 145 4.42 5.88 2.53
C ARG A 145 3.68 5.38 1.29
N ASP A 146 3.22 4.13 1.31
CA ASP A 146 2.74 3.46 0.10
C ASP A 146 1.21 3.52 -0.06
N TYR A 147 0.47 3.67 1.05
CA TYR A 147 -0.99 3.65 1.04
C TYR A 147 -1.65 4.96 1.47
N ASP A 148 -0.88 5.98 1.92
CA ASP A 148 -1.37 7.23 2.54
C ASP A 148 -2.34 6.94 3.70
N SER A 149 -2.23 5.79 4.31
CA SER A 149 -3.05 5.36 5.42
C SER A 149 -2.41 5.83 6.72
N VAL A 150 -2.83 6.98 7.21
CA VAL A 150 -2.35 7.50 8.49
C VAL A 150 -2.92 6.62 9.59
N GLY A 151 -2.05 5.85 10.23
CA GLY A 151 -2.42 5.06 11.40
C GLY A 151 -2.92 5.97 12.51
N ARG A 152 -4.23 6.01 12.72
CA ARG A 152 -4.86 6.74 13.84
C ARG A 152 -5.15 5.74 14.94
N PRO A 153 -4.40 5.76 16.06
CA PRO A 153 -4.66 4.85 17.16
C PRO A 153 -6.03 5.11 17.78
N LEU A 154 -6.84 4.06 17.91
CA LEU A 154 -8.14 4.10 18.58
C LEU A 154 -8.11 3.30 19.88
N ASP A 155 -8.93 3.71 20.83
CA ASP A 155 -9.21 2.96 22.03
C ASP A 155 -10.47 2.13 21.84
N TYR A 156 -10.29 0.83 21.58
CA TYR A 156 -11.39 -0.09 21.38
C TYR A 156 -12.03 -0.58 22.66
N SER A 157 -11.54 -0.17 23.85
CA SER A 157 -12.24 -0.42 25.11
C SER A 157 -13.59 0.34 25.16
N ASN A 158 -13.71 1.41 24.36
CA ASN A 158 -14.96 2.12 24.12
C ASN A 158 -15.38 1.96 22.65
N GLY A 159 -16.05 0.84 22.34
CA GLY A 159 -16.45 0.47 20.98
C GLY A 159 -17.33 1.51 20.30
N GLU A 160 -18.31 2.08 20.99
CA GLU A 160 -19.20 3.11 20.44
C GLU A 160 -18.44 4.37 20.01
N LYS A 161 -17.48 4.80 20.82
CA LYS A 161 -16.64 5.95 20.48
C LYS A 161 -15.75 5.64 19.28
N ALA A 162 -15.14 4.45 19.24
CA ALA A 162 -14.31 4.02 18.12
C ALA A 162 -15.13 3.94 16.82
N ARG A 163 -16.31 3.30 16.86
CA ARG A 163 -17.26 3.25 15.76
C ARG A 163 -17.61 4.64 15.23
N GLY A 164 -17.99 5.56 16.11
CA GLY A 164 -18.32 6.92 15.72
C GLY A 164 -17.17 7.71 15.10
N ILE A 165 -15.91 7.43 15.47
CA ILE A 165 -14.72 8.03 14.84
C ILE A 165 -14.53 7.47 13.44
N ILE A 166 -14.62 6.14 13.27
CA ILE A 166 -14.44 5.48 11.98
C ILE A 166 -15.54 5.92 11.01
N ASN A 167 -16.81 5.90 11.44
CA ASN A 167 -17.94 6.29 10.59
C ASN A 167 -17.82 7.73 10.10
N ARG A 168 -17.49 8.68 10.97
CA ARG A 168 -17.27 10.08 10.57
C ARG A 168 -16.11 10.22 9.55
N TRP A 169 -15.03 9.49 9.74
CA TRP A 169 -13.92 9.51 8.79
C TRP A 169 -14.35 8.96 7.43
N VAL A 170 -15.07 7.82 7.40
CA VAL A 170 -15.58 7.24 6.13
C VAL A 170 -16.54 8.21 5.45
N GLU A 171 -17.45 8.83 6.17
CA GLU A 171 -18.38 9.81 5.63
C GLU A 171 -17.65 10.99 4.99
N GLN A 172 -16.63 11.53 5.65
CA GLN A 172 -15.80 12.62 5.12
C GLN A 172 -15.03 12.21 3.84
N GLU A 173 -14.32 11.06 3.87
CA GLU A 173 -13.52 10.60 2.74
C GLU A 173 -14.38 10.21 1.53
N THR A 174 -15.60 9.75 1.77
CA THR A 174 -16.55 9.37 0.71
C THR A 174 -17.51 10.50 0.32
N LYS A 175 -17.27 11.73 0.77
CA LYS A 175 -18.13 12.89 0.51
C LYS A 175 -19.60 12.60 0.82
N GLU A 176 -19.84 12.09 2.01
CA GLU A 176 -21.15 11.70 2.54
C GLU A 176 -21.91 10.61 1.76
N LYS A 177 -21.19 9.87 0.89
CA LYS A 177 -21.82 8.78 0.13
C LYS A 177 -21.95 7.48 0.92
N ILE A 178 -21.08 7.25 1.90
CA ILE A 178 -21.15 6.10 2.79
C ILE A 178 -21.27 6.63 4.23
N LYS A 179 -22.38 6.29 4.88
CA LYS A 179 -22.69 6.64 6.27
C LYS A 179 -22.88 5.35 7.07
N ASP A 180 -22.57 5.40 8.35
CA ASP A 180 -22.76 4.27 9.28
C ASP A 180 -22.25 2.94 8.72
N LEU A 181 -20.95 2.94 8.34
CA LEU A 181 -20.30 1.78 7.73
C LEU A 181 -20.23 0.57 8.68
N ILE A 182 -20.01 0.83 9.98
CA ILE A 182 -19.88 -0.20 11.04
C ILE A 182 -20.72 0.14 12.25
#